data_c1748c3486657261f5b6fdeea80ad22b
#
_entry.id   c1748c3486657261f5b6fdeea80ad22b
#
_cell.length_a   1.000
_cell.length_b   1.000
_cell.length_c   1.000
_cell.angle_alpha   90.00
_cell.angle_beta   90.00
_cell.angle_gamma   90.00
#
_symmetry.space_group_name_H-M   'P 1'
#
loop_
_entity.id
_entity.type
_entity.pdbx_description
1 polymer ?
#
loop_
_entity_poly.entity_id
_entity_poly.type
_entity_poly.pdbx_seq_one_letter_code
_entity_poly.pdbx_strand_id
1 'polypeptide(L)'
;MAVFELEQCIETYGKEVYSFCLHLTGAREWADELYQDTFLTVMEHIMQLHNDGGANPKSYLLSVAIRLWKNKRRKAAWRKRIAPEQSMDAPDGAVLVGEAELTDSIETEVLRAEDRRQVQRAVDALPEKYRMVVLLYYMEELSVAQIASLLHVPGGTVKSRLHQARKLLRQQLEVLLDE
;
A
#
# COMPACT_ATOMS: atom_id res chain seq x y z
N MET A 1 -23.08 -4.93 -18.32
CA MET A 1 -22.23 -3.72 -18.35
C MET A 1 -21.36 -3.67 -17.11
N ALA A 2 -21.89 -3.55 -15.91
CA ALA A 2 -21.08 -3.42 -14.68
C ALA A 2 -20.02 -4.52 -14.44
N VAL A 3 -20.30 -5.78 -14.77
CA VAL A 3 -19.34 -6.90 -14.62
C VAL A 3 -18.17 -6.76 -15.59
N PHE A 4 -18.44 -6.40 -16.86
CA PHE A 4 -17.41 -6.20 -17.87
C PHE A 4 -16.45 -5.05 -17.51
N GLU A 5 -16.96 -3.98 -16.94
CA GLU A 5 -16.16 -2.84 -16.48
C GLU A 5 -15.29 -3.20 -15.27
N LEU A 6 -15.80 -4.05 -14.37
CA LEU A 6 -15.03 -4.56 -13.25
C LEU A 6 -13.91 -5.50 -13.72
N GLU A 7 -14.19 -6.42 -14.64
CA GLU A 7 -13.19 -7.31 -15.23
C GLU A 7 -12.06 -6.49 -15.88
N GLN A 8 -12.41 -5.48 -16.65
CA GLN A 8 -11.44 -4.58 -17.28
C GLN A 8 -10.61 -3.80 -16.23
N CYS A 9 -11.22 -3.37 -15.12
CA CYS A 9 -10.50 -2.74 -14.01
C CYS A 9 -9.53 -3.71 -13.32
N ILE A 10 -9.94 -4.97 -13.13
CA ILE A 10 -9.09 -6.01 -12.55
C ILE A 10 -7.92 -6.33 -13.49
N GLU A 11 -8.16 -6.50 -14.76
CA GLU A 11 -7.12 -6.77 -15.76
C GLU A 11 -6.12 -5.62 -15.86
N THR A 12 -6.60 -4.38 -15.83
CA THR A 12 -5.75 -3.19 -16.02
C THR A 12 -4.98 -2.82 -14.74
N TYR A 13 -5.63 -2.83 -13.59
CA TYR A 13 -5.08 -2.28 -12.34
C TYR A 13 -4.87 -3.33 -11.24
N GLY A 14 -5.33 -4.57 -11.44
CA GLY A 14 -5.34 -5.59 -10.38
C GLY A 14 -3.97 -5.87 -9.80
N LYS A 15 -2.93 -6.01 -10.63
CA LYS A 15 -1.55 -6.25 -10.16
C LYS A 15 -1.02 -5.11 -9.31
N GLU A 16 -1.24 -3.87 -9.73
CA GLU A 16 -0.76 -2.69 -9.02
C GLU A 16 -1.49 -2.50 -7.70
N VAL A 17 -2.82 -2.65 -7.70
CA VAL A 17 -3.63 -2.59 -6.47
C VAL A 17 -3.27 -3.72 -5.50
N TYR A 18 -3.01 -4.93 -5.99
CA TYR A 18 -2.57 -6.04 -5.14
C TYR A 18 -1.20 -5.77 -4.51
N SER A 19 -0.24 -5.30 -5.33
CA SER A 19 1.08 -4.92 -4.85
C SER A 19 0.99 -3.81 -3.78
N PHE A 20 0.15 -2.80 -4.01
CA PHE A 20 -0.12 -1.76 -3.02
C PHE A 20 -0.70 -2.34 -1.72
N CYS A 21 -1.71 -3.22 -1.80
CA CYS A 21 -2.28 -3.88 -0.63
C CYS A 21 -1.23 -4.68 0.15
N LEU A 22 -0.35 -5.39 -0.56
CA LEU A 22 0.71 -6.20 0.04
C LEU A 22 1.70 -5.35 0.84
N HIS A 23 2.18 -4.26 0.24
CA HIS A 23 3.10 -3.34 0.92
C HIS A 23 2.43 -2.52 2.04
N LEU A 24 1.14 -2.20 1.89
CA LEU A 24 0.39 -1.49 2.90
C LEU A 24 0.17 -2.34 4.15
N THR A 25 -0.21 -3.60 3.97
CA THR A 25 -0.56 -4.51 5.06
C THR A 25 0.65 -5.20 5.69
N GLY A 26 1.71 -5.44 4.90
CA GLY A 26 2.91 -6.17 5.30
C GLY A 26 2.69 -7.68 5.50
N ALA A 27 1.51 -8.23 5.15
CA ALA A 27 1.21 -9.64 5.26
C ALA A 27 0.27 -10.09 4.14
N ARG A 28 0.58 -11.25 3.54
CA ARG A 28 -0.14 -11.78 2.37
C ARG A 28 -1.63 -12.01 2.66
N GLU A 29 -1.94 -12.63 3.79
CA GLU A 29 -3.34 -12.91 4.17
C GLU A 29 -4.18 -11.64 4.28
N TRP A 30 -3.61 -10.59 4.88
CA TRP A 30 -4.27 -9.29 4.98
C TRP A 30 -4.37 -8.58 3.63
N ALA A 31 -3.38 -8.76 2.76
CA ALA A 31 -3.39 -8.20 1.42
C ALA A 31 -4.46 -8.87 0.54
N ASP A 32 -4.56 -10.20 0.59
CA ASP A 32 -5.56 -10.97 -0.16
C ASP A 32 -6.98 -10.55 0.25
N GLU A 33 -7.24 -10.45 1.55
CA GLU A 33 -8.53 -9.99 2.06
C GLU A 33 -8.83 -8.54 1.66
N LEU A 34 -7.86 -7.63 1.86
CA LEU A 34 -8.03 -6.23 1.50
C LEU A 34 -8.27 -6.03 0.00
N TYR A 35 -7.55 -6.77 -0.83
CA TYR A 35 -7.72 -6.75 -2.27
C TYR A 35 -9.13 -7.19 -2.68
N GLN A 36 -9.59 -8.33 -2.17
CA GLN A 36 -10.93 -8.85 -2.45
C GLN A 36 -12.01 -7.87 -1.98
N ASP A 37 -11.93 -7.39 -0.73
CA ASP A 37 -12.87 -6.43 -0.17
C ASP A 37 -12.92 -5.12 -0.98
N THR A 38 -11.76 -4.69 -1.53
CA THR A 38 -11.67 -3.49 -2.37
C THR A 38 -12.50 -3.67 -3.63
N PHE A 39 -12.31 -4.76 -4.38
CA PHE A 39 -13.03 -4.99 -5.61
C PHE A 39 -14.51 -5.31 -5.38
N LEU A 40 -14.87 -6.01 -4.31
CA LEU A 40 -16.27 -6.21 -3.93
C LEU A 40 -16.97 -4.88 -3.63
N THR A 41 -16.31 -4.00 -2.86
CA THR A 41 -16.86 -2.66 -2.55
C THR A 41 -17.01 -1.82 -3.82
N VAL A 42 -16.04 -1.90 -4.72
CA VAL A 42 -16.12 -1.18 -6.01
C VAL A 42 -17.25 -1.73 -6.88
N MET A 43 -17.44 -3.04 -6.91
CA MET A 43 -18.55 -3.67 -7.65
C MET A 43 -19.92 -3.17 -7.15
N GLU A 44 -20.10 -3.04 -5.85
CA GLU A 44 -21.34 -2.53 -5.24
C GLU A 44 -21.61 -1.05 -5.60
N HIS A 45 -20.54 -0.28 -5.86
CA HIS A 45 -20.61 1.16 -6.10
C HIS A 45 -20.20 1.59 -7.50
N ILE A 46 -20.07 0.65 -8.44
CA ILE A 46 -19.59 0.92 -9.80
C ILE A 46 -20.44 1.96 -10.56
N MET A 47 -21.72 2.05 -10.22
CA MET A 47 -22.64 3.07 -10.75
C MET A 47 -22.23 4.50 -10.34
N GLN A 48 -21.53 4.67 -9.22
CA GLN A 48 -21.07 5.97 -8.73
C GLN A 48 -19.80 6.44 -9.46
N LEU A 49 -18.95 5.50 -9.94
CA LEU A 49 -17.76 5.82 -10.73
C LEU A 49 -18.08 6.57 -12.04
N HIS A 50 -19.24 6.28 -12.63
CA HIS A 50 -19.68 6.93 -13.88
C HIS A 50 -20.14 8.38 -13.69
N ASN A 51 -20.56 8.75 -12.47
CA ASN A 51 -21.09 10.08 -12.18
C ASN A 51 -20.00 11.09 -11.77
N ASP A 52 -18.81 10.65 -11.38
CA ASP A 52 -17.73 11.50 -10.89
C ASP A 52 -16.79 12.06 -12.00
N GLY A 53 -17.25 12.06 -13.25
CA GLY A 53 -16.73 12.89 -14.33
C GLY A 53 -15.21 12.88 -14.54
N GLY A 54 -14.54 11.71 -14.50
CA GLY A 54 -13.14 11.62 -14.91
C GLY A 54 -12.12 11.34 -13.81
N ALA A 55 -12.52 10.88 -12.64
CA ALA A 55 -11.59 10.38 -11.64
C ALA A 55 -10.84 9.15 -12.20
N ASN A 56 -9.50 9.15 -12.08
CA ASN A 56 -8.70 8.01 -12.48
C ASN A 56 -9.16 6.76 -11.72
N PRO A 57 -9.61 5.69 -12.40
CA PRO A 57 -10.13 4.49 -11.75
C PRO A 57 -9.16 3.90 -10.72
N LYS A 58 -7.87 3.93 -11.00
CA LYS A 58 -6.81 3.50 -10.09
C LYS A 58 -6.83 4.28 -8.77
N SER A 59 -6.91 5.61 -8.84
CA SER A 59 -6.98 6.46 -7.64
C SER A 59 -8.20 6.15 -6.79
N TYR A 60 -9.33 5.82 -7.42
CA TYR A 60 -10.53 5.40 -6.71
C TYR A 60 -10.33 4.04 -6.03
N LEU A 61 -9.79 3.03 -6.72
CA LEU A 61 -9.45 1.73 -6.15
C LEU A 61 -8.54 1.88 -4.92
N LEU A 62 -7.49 2.69 -5.01
CA LEU A 62 -6.58 2.97 -3.89
C LEU A 62 -7.32 3.66 -2.73
N SER A 63 -8.23 4.59 -3.02
CA SER A 63 -9.01 5.27 -1.98
C SER A 63 -9.90 4.30 -1.20
N VAL A 64 -10.53 3.36 -1.89
CA VAL A 64 -11.34 2.30 -1.29
C VAL A 64 -10.48 1.39 -0.43
N ALA A 65 -9.35 0.90 -0.95
CA ALA A 65 -8.42 0.06 -0.20
C ALA A 65 -7.92 0.73 1.09
N ILE A 66 -7.49 1.99 1.00
CA ILE A 66 -7.04 2.77 2.16
C ILE A 66 -8.15 2.95 3.20
N ARG A 67 -9.37 3.25 2.75
CA ARG A 67 -10.53 3.40 3.64
C ARG A 67 -10.85 2.11 4.38
N LEU A 68 -10.87 0.99 3.67
CA LEU A 68 -11.13 -0.34 4.25
C LEU A 68 -10.03 -0.71 5.24
N TRP A 69 -8.77 -0.49 4.90
CA TRP A 69 -7.63 -0.74 5.78
C TRP A 69 -7.68 0.09 7.07
N LYS A 70 -7.91 1.40 6.97
CA LYS A 70 -8.07 2.28 8.13
C LYS A 70 -9.21 1.83 9.04
N ASN A 71 -10.35 1.42 8.46
CA ASN A 71 -11.49 0.92 9.22
C ASN A 71 -11.16 -0.38 9.95
N LYS A 72 -10.47 -1.30 9.29
CA LYS A 72 -10.01 -2.58 9.88
C LYS A 72 -9.05 -2.34 11.05
N ARG A 73 -8.06 -1.47 10.87
CA ARG A 73 -7.10 -1.07 11.92
C ARG A 73 -7.81 -0.41 13.10
N ARG A 74 -8.76 0.48 12.84
CA ARG A 74 -9.55 1.13 13.91
C ARG A 74 -10.37 0.11 14.70
N LYS A 75 -11.04 -0.83 14.03
CA LYS A 75 -11.80 -1.91 14.69
C LYS A 75 -10.88 -2.82 15.52
N ALA A 76 -9.69 -3.16 15.02
CA ALA A 76 -8.71 -3.95 15.76
C ALA A 76 -8.20 -3.22 17.00
N ALA A 77 -7.86 -1.94 16.89
CA ALA A 77 -7.44 -1.12 18.02
C ALA A 77 -8.55 -0.98 19.08
N TRP A 78 -9.81 -0.88 18.68
CA TRP A 78 -10.95 -0.82 19.59
C TRP A 78 -11.14 -2.16 20.32
N ARG A 79 -11.05 -3.30 19.61
CA ARG A 79 -11.13 -4.64 20.23
C ARG A 79 -10.03 -4.87 21.27
N LYS A 80 -8.79 -4.46 20.98
CA LYS A 80 -7.68 -4.53 21.96
C LYS A 80 -7.94 -3.76 23.24
N ARG A 81 -8.71 -2.66 23.19
CA ARG A 81 -9.08 -1.89 24.39
C ARG A 81 -10.13 -2.58 25.25
N ILE A 82 -11.07 -3.32 24.63
CA ILE A 82 -12.21 -3.94 25.34
C ILE A 82 -11.88 -5.36 25.80
N ALA A 83 -11.09 -6.12 25.05
CA ALA A 83 -10.71 -7.49 25.36
C ALA A 83 -9.21 -7.70 25.08
N PRO A 84 -8.32 -7.35 26.03
CA PRO A 84 -6.87 -7.43 25.82
C PRO A 84 -6.33 -8.85 25.57
N GLU A 85 -7.05 -9.89 26.02
CA GLU A 85 -6.57 -11.28 25.99
C GLU A 85 -6.90 -12.05 24.69
N GLN A 86 -7.65 -11.47 23.75
CA GLN A 86 -8.02 -12.11 22.49
C GLN A 86 -7.47 -11.39 21.26
N SER A 87 -6.31 -10.76 21.36
CA SER A 87 -5.69 -10.18 20.17
C SER A 87 -4.94 -11.27 19.39
N MET A 88 -5.55 -11.76 18.32
CA MET A 88 -4.77 -12.31 17.21
C MET A 88 -3.92 -11.15 16.68
N ASP A 89 -2.64 -11.19 17.00
CA ASP A 89 -1.66 -10.22 16.52
C ASP A 89 -1.70 -10.19 14.99
N ALA A 90 -1.65 -8.98 14.45
CA ALA A 90 -1.27 -8.82 13.05
C ALA A 90 0.09 -9.55 12.90
N PRO A 91 0.24 -10.46 11.95
CA PRO A 91 1.50 -11.17 11.81
C PRO A 91 2.62 -10.14 11.61
N ASP A 92 3.55 -10.13 12.54
CA ASP A 92 4.82 -9.43 12.47
C ASP A 92 5.71 -10.27 11.53
N GLY A 93 5.36 -10.28 10.26
CA GLY A 93 6.03 -11.09 9.25
C GLY A 93 6.38 -10.23 8.05
N ALA A 94 7.66 -9.96 7.87
CA ALA A 94 8.19 -9.44 6.62
C ALA A 94 7.80 -10.40 5.49
N VAL A 95 6.84 -10.02 4.66
CA VAL A 95 6.50 -10.75 3.45
C VAL A 95 7.59 -10.47 2.44
N LEU A 96 8.37 -11.50 2.12
CA LEU A 96 9.22 -11.49 0.94
C LEU A 96 8.32 -11.46 -0.30
N VAL A 97 8.18 -10.29 -0.89
CA VAL A 97 7.47 -10.13 -2.16
C VAL A 97 8.31 -10.79 -3.24
N GLY A 98 7.76 -11.83 -3.86
CA GLY A 98 8.40 -12.55 -4.94
C GLY A 98 8.68 -11.65 -6.15
N GLU A 99 9.78 -11.90 -6.79
CA GLU A 99 10.40 -11.20 -7.91
C GLU A 99 9.47 -11.07 -9.12
N ALA A 100 9.42 -9.88 -9.68
CA ALA A 100 9.06 -9.70 -11.08
C ALA A 100 10.34 -9.90 -11.91
N GLU A 101 10.35 -10.93 -12.77
CA GLU A 101 11.44 -11.23 -13.69
C GLU A 101 11.68 -10.06 -14.66
N LEU A 102 12.88 -9.51 -14.62
CA LEU A 102 13.46 -8.72 -15.71
C LEU A 102 14.88 -9.25 -15.96
N THR A 103 15.09 -9.76 -17.14
CA THR A 103 16.35 -10.34 -17.64
C THR A 103 17.40 -9.27 -17.89
N ASP A 104 18.43 -9.25 -17.07
CA ASP A 104 19.74 -8.64 -17.34
C ASP A 104 20.82 -9.43 -16.59
N SER A 105 22.08 -9.32 -16.99
CA SER A 105 23.17 -10.22 -16.60
C SER A 105 23.19 -10.61 -15.11
N ILE A 106 23.38 -11.88 -14.82
CA ILE A 106 23.12 -12.56 -13.54
C ILE A 106 23.80 -11.89 -12.33
N GLU A 107 25.03 -11.40 -12.44
CA GLU A 107 25.73 -10.78 -11.30
C GLU A 107 25.21 -9.39 -10.95
N THR A 108 24.94 -8.57 -11.95
CA THR A 108 24.36 -7.21 -11.76
C THR A 108 22.91 -7.29 -11.28
N GLU A 109 22.21 -8.34 -11.68
CA GLU A 109 20.82 -8.60 -11.31
C GLU A 109 20.69 -9.06 -9.85
N VAL A 110 21.59 -9.91 -9.37
CA VAL A 110 21.64 -10.36 -7.97
C VAL A 110 21.91 -9.17 -7.02
N LEU A 111 22.87 -8.30 -7.34
CA LEU A 111 23.15 -7.09 -6.56
C LEU A 111 21.94 -6.13 -6.53
N ARG A 112 21.33 -5.89 -7.68
CA ARG A 112 20.13 -5.05 -7.77
C ARG A 112 18.90 -5.67 -7.06
N ALA A 113 18.80 -7.00 -7.05
CA ALA A 113 17.74 -7.71 -6.33
C ALA A 113 17.93 -7.58 -4.82
N GLU A 114 19.17 -7.68 -4.33
CA GLU A 114 19.47 -7.51 -2.90
C GLU A 114 19.24 -6.07 -2.45
N ASP A 115 19.68 -5.06 -3.21
CA ASP A 115 19.40 -3.65 -2.93
C ASP A 115 17.88 -3.37 -2.87
N ARG A 116 17.13 -3.95 -3.82
CA ARG A 116 15.65 -3.83 -3.82
C ARG A 116 15.03 -4.47 -2.57
N ARG A 117 15.50 -5.64 -2.16
CA ARG A 117 15.02 -6.33 -0.95
C ARG A 117 15.33 -5.52 0.31
N GLN A 118 16.51 -4.91 0.39
CA GLN A 118 16.88 -4.06 1.53
C GLN A 118 15.99 -2.82 1.60
N VAL A 119 15.79 -2.12 0.49
CA VAL A 119 14.88 -0.97 0.42
C VAL A 119 13.45 -1.38 0.79
N GLN A 120 12.99 -2.53 0.29
CA GLN A 120 11.66 -3.04 0.60
C GLN A 120 11.50 -3.30 2.09
N ARG A 121 12.44 -4.00 2.73
CA ARG A 121 12.44 -4.25 4.19
C ARG A 121 12.42 -2.94 4.98
N ALA A 122 13.19 -1.95 4.54
CA ALA A 122 13.21 -0.64 5.18
C ALA A 122 11.86 0.09 5.06
N VAL A 123 11.19 0.00 3.91
CA VAL A 123 9.85 0.58 3.71
C VAL A 123 8.81 -0.14 4.57
N ASP A 124 8.85 -1.48 4.60
CA ASP A 124 7.91 -2.30 5.39
C ASP A 124 8.07 -2.08 6.90
N ALA A 125 9.28 -1.76 7.36
CA ALA A 125 9.56 -1.40 8.75
C ALA A 125 9.11 0.02 9.15
N LEU A 126 8.73 0.87 8.19
CA LEU A 126 8.22 2.20 8.51
C LEU A 126 6.89 2.12 9.29
N PRO A 127 6.67 3.02 10.26
CA PRO A 127 5.33 3.22 10.81
C PRO A 127 4.30 3.49 9.71
N GLU A 128 3.11 2.90 9.82
CA GLU A 128 2.05 2.91 8.79
C GLU A 128 1.79 4.29 8.17
N LYS A 129 1.72 5.35 9.00
CA LYS A 129 1.49 6.72 8.53
C LYS A 129 2.57 7.25 7.58
N TYR A 130 3.80 6.79 7.71
CA TYR A 130 4.92 7.15 6.85
C TYR A 130 5.01 6.22 5.64
N ARG A 131 4.85 4.92 5.86
CA ARG A 131 4.79 3.91 4.79
C ARG A 131 3.72 4.24 3.76
N MET A 132 2.51 4.59 4.20
CA MET A 132 1.40 4.95 3.31
C MET A 132 1.75 6.11 2.36
N VAL A 133 2.33 7.20 2.87
CA VAL A 133 2.69 8.33 1.99
C VAL A 133 3.86 8.00 1.06
N VAL A 134 4.79 7.14 1.48
CA VAL A 134 5.88 6.64 0.64
C VAL A 134 5.35 5.80 -0.51
N LEU A 135 4.47 4.85 -0.24
CA LEU A 135 3.86 4.01 -1.27
C LEU A 135 3.08 4.84 -2.28
N LEU A 136 2.25 5.78 -1.81
CA LEU A 136 1.46 6.64 -2.70
C LEU A 136 2.32 7.58 -3.55
N TYR A 137 3.43 8.08 -3.01
CA TYR A 137 4.29 9.03 -3.70
C TYR A 137 5.25 8.34 -4.68
N TYR A 138 5.94 7.28 -4.25
CA TYR A 138 6.99 6.63 -5.04
C TYR A 138 6.51 5.44 -5.86
N MET A 139 5.55 4.66 -5.36
CA MET A 139 5.05 3.49 -6.04
C MET A 139 3.88 3.85 -6.98
N GLU A 140 2.97 4.70 -6.50
CA GLU A 140 1.79 5.10 -7.26
C GLU A 140 1.96 6.45 -8.00
N GLU A 141 3.12 7.10 -7.84
CA GLU A 141 3.50 8.35 -8.51
C GLU A 141 2.50 9.50 -8.32
N LEU A 142 1.78 9.50 -7.19
CA LEU A 142 0.80 10.54 -6.90
C LEU A 142 1.47 11.83 -6.41
N SER A 143 0.95 12.96 -6.85
CA SER A 143 1.38 14.27 -6.36
C SER A 143 0.97 14.48 -4.89
N VAL A 144 1.66 15.37 -4.19
CA VAL A 144 1.32 15.75 -2.80
C VAL A 144 -0.14 16.18 -2.67
N ALA A 145 -0.69 16.90 -3.66
CA ALA A 145 -2.08 17.33 -3.67
C ALA A 145 -3.06 16.15 -3.78
N GLN A 146 -2.77 15.19 -4.66
CA GLN A 146 -3.56 13.96 -4.81
C GLN A 146 -3.52 13.11 -3.55
N ILE A 147 -2.34 12.93 -2.94
CA ILE A 147 -2.18 12.20 -1.66
C ILE A 147 -2.95 12.90 -0.54
N ALA A 148 -2.87 14.21 -0.45
CA ALA A 148 -3.59 15.01 0.55
C ALA A 148 -5.10 14.81 0.43
N SER A 149 -5.63 14.88 -0.79
CA SER A 149 -7.04 14.60 -1.09
C SER A 149 -7.43 13.17 -0.73
N LEU A 150 -6.63 12.19 -1.16
CA LEU A 150 -6.87 10.76 -0.93
C LEU A 150 -6.89 10.38 0.55
N LEU A 151 -5.97 10.95 1.33
CA LEU A 151 -5.84 10.67 2.76
C LEU A 151 -6.71 11.56 3.64
N HIS A 152 -7.35 12.60 3.08
CA HIS A 152 -8.09 13.64 3.79
C HIS A 152 -7.22 14.36 4.84
N VAL A 153 -6.01 14.77 4.45
CA VAL A 153 -5.08 15.52 5.30
C VAL A 153 -4.54 16.73 4.55
N PRO A 154 -4.08 17.79 5.25
CA PRO A 154 -3.43 18.93 4.59
C PRO A 154 -2.18 18.52 3.81
N GLY A 155 -1.88 19.19 2.70
CA GLY A 155 -0.66 18.95 1.90
C GLY A 155 0.64 19.13 2.71
N GLY A 156 0.66 20.05 3.68
CA GLY A 156 1.76 20.22 4.63
C GLY A 156 2.01 18.97 5.47
N THR A 157 0.94 18.26 5.87
CA THR A 157 1.04 16.98 6.59
C THR A 157 1.65 15.89 5.71
N VAL A 158 1.30 15.83 4.43
CA VAL A 158 1.92 14.89 3.48
C VAL A 158 3.40 15.17 3.33
N LYS A 159 3.79 16.45 3.13
CA LYS A 159 5.20 16.85 3.02
C LYS A 159 6.01 16.51 4.27
N SER A 160 5.49 16.79 5.46
CA SER A 160 6.17 16.47 6.71
C SER A 160 6.31 14.96 6.93
N ARG A 161 5.29 14.17 6.59
CA ARG A 161 5.36 12.71 6.64
C ARG A 161 6.38 12.14 5.65
N LEU A 162 6.44 12.64 4.42
CA LEU A 162 7.45 12.24 3.44
C LEU A 162 8.87 12.61 3.91
N HIS A 163 9.04 13.79 4.48
CA HIS A 163 10.35 14.21 5.04
C HIS A 163 10.80 13.26 6.16
N GLN A 164 9.92 12.97 7.10
CA GLN A 164 10.22 12.07 8.21
C GLN A 164 10.46 10.63 7.74
N ALA A 165 9.67 10.16 6.77
CA ALA A 165 9.87 8.85 6.16
C ALA A 165 11.25 8.71 5.52
N ARG A 166 11.68 9.70 4.74
CA ARG A 166 13.03 9.72 4.12
C ARG A 166 14.14 9.69 5.16
N LYS A 167 13.96 10.42 6.28
CA LYS A 167 14.93 10.41 7.38
C LYS A 167 15.06 9.02 8.01
N LEU A 168 13.93 8.36 8.28
CA LEU A 168 13.90 7.02 8.84
C LEU A 168 14.49 5.98 7.87
N LEU A 169 14.14 6.05 6.59
CA LEU A 169 14.68 5.16 5.55
C LEU A 169 16.21 5.30 5.44
N ARG A 170 16.72 6.54 5.45
CA ARG A 170 18.17 6.78 5.42
C ARG A 170 18.87 6.13 6.61
N GLN A 171 18.35 6.31 7.83
CA GLN A 171 18.92 5.71 9.02
C GLN A 171 18.94 4.18 8.96
N GLN A 172 17.85 3.57 8.47
CA GLN A 172 17.78 2.11 8.33
C GLN A 172 18.73 1.56 7.27
N LEU A 173 18.86 2.26 6.13
CA LEU A 173 19.75 1.84 5.04
C LEU A 173 21.22 2.05 5.39
N GLU A 174 21.59 3.11 6.12
CA GLU A 174 22.95 3.32 6.62
C GLU A 174 23.38 2.17 7.55
N VAL A 175 22.53 1.70 8.45
CA VAL A 175 22.81 0.55 9.32
C VAL A 175 23.04 -0.73 8.52
N LEU A 176 22.28 -0.95 7.44
CA LEU A 176 22.40 -2.15 6.58
C LEU A 176 23.65 -2.14 5.71
N LEU A 177 24.22 -0.95 5.41
CA LEU A 177 25.44 -0.81 4.60
C LEU A 177 26.71 -0.91 5.46
N ASP A 178 26.60 -0.78 6.78
CA ASP A 178 27.73 -0.88 7.73
C ASP A 178 27.91 -2.31 8.27
N GLU A 179 27.02 -3.28 7.95
CA GLU A 179 27.14 -4.71 8.24
C GLU A 179 27.75 -5.48 7.05
#